data_a38bd87b937ee4b1e86332706b464970
#
_entry.id   a38bd87b937ee4b1e86332706b464970
#
_cell.length_a   1.000
_cell.length_b   1.000
_cell.length_c   1.000
_cell.angle_alpha   90.00
_cell.angle_beta   90.00
_cell.angle_gamma   90.00
#
_symmetry.space_group_name_H-M   'P 1'
#
loop_
_entity.id
_entity.type
_entity.pdbx_description
1 polymer ?
#
loop_
_entity_poly.entity_id
_entity_poly.type
_entity_poly.pdbx_seq_one_letter_code
_entity_poly.pdbx_strand_id
1 'polypeptide(L)'
;HQVDSTMNRVVGESLVDMNRERPESELPNLVADVLREAAGTVAGRKADVGIINMGGVRTTLAKGSITVGNIYEILPFENALCILTFKGEVLQRIMEEIARRNGEGMSGVRMVISSKKELKHVEVNGKPIRPEATYTVATVDYLAEGNDGMPSLGQFEDSIFRPDLTVRQLFMHYVEQCAAQHKPITSRV
;
A
#
# COMPACT_ATOMS: atom_id res chain seq x y z
N HIS A 1 -2.78 -24.57 22.53
CA HIS A 1 -1.45 -24.11 22.13
C HIS A 1 -1.38 -22.60 22.04
N GLN A 2 -0.32 -22.00 22.55
CA GLN A 2 -0.17 -20.53 22.59
C GLN A 2 -0.15 -19.91 21.19
N VAL A 3 0.47 -20.55 20.21
CA VAL A 3 0.55 -20.05 18.83
C VAL A 3 -0.83 -20.01 18.19
N ASP A 4 -1.60 -21.09 18.32
CA ASP A 4 -2.97 -21.16 17.77
C ASP A 4 -3.88 -20.13 18.45
N SER A 5 -3.75 -19.99 19.77
CA SER A 5 -4.48 -19.03 20.56
C SER A 5 -4.21 -17.59 20.10
N THR A 6 -2.93 -17.27 19.84
CA THR A 6 -2.53 -15.95 19.34
C THR A 6 -3.09 -15.70 17.95
N MET A 7 -2.97 -16.69 17.05
CA MET A 7 -3.46 -16.56 15.68
C MET A 7 -4.98 -16.43 15.59
N ASN A 8 -5.70 -16.98 16.55
CA ASN A 8 -7.16 -16.92 16.59
C ASN A 8 -7.68 -15.64 17.29
N ARG A 9 -6.79 -14.84 17.84
CA ARG A 9 -7.19 -13.59 18.53
C ARG A 9 -7.83 -12.64 17.53
N VAL A 10 -9.05 -12.18 17.85
CA VAL A 10 -9.76 -11.20 17.02
C VAL A 10 -9.18 -9.81 17.27
N VAL A 11 -8.81 -9.11 16.21
CA VAL A 11 -8.23 -7.76 16.28
C VAL A 11 -9.16 -6.69 15.74
N GLY A 12 -10.20 -7.07 15.01
CA GLY A 12 -11.16 -6.12 14.45
C GLY A 12 -12.22 -6.82 13.63
N GLU A 13 -12.93 -6.04 12.83
CA GLU A 13 -14.03 -6.52 11.99
C GLU A 13 -14.06 -5.79 10.66
N SER A 14 -14.41 -6.50 9.60
CA SER A 14 -14.66 -5.90 8.29
C SER A 14 -16.15 -6.01 7.96
N LEU A 15 -16.74 -4.91 7.48
CA LEU A 15 -18.14 -4.88 7.05
C LEU A 15 -18.33 -5.48 5.67
N VAL A 16 -17.26 -5.66 4.90
CA VAL A 16 -17.33 -6.10 3.50
C VAL A 16 -16.22 -7.10 3.21
N ASP A 17 -16.42 -7.91 2.17
CA ASP A 17 -15.34 -8.67 1.58
C ASP A 17 -14.44 -7.72 0.79
N MET A 18 -13.13 -7.88 0.93
CA MET A 18 -12.16 -7.08 0.18
C MET A 18 -11.31 -7.99 -0.70
N ASN A 19 -11.33 -7.71 -1.99
CA ASN A 19 -10.64 -8.50 -3.01
C ASN A 19 -9.22 -8.01 -3.26
N ARG A 20 -8.46 -8.83 -3.98
CA ARG A 20 -7.13 -8.48 -4.50
C ARG A 20 -7.08 -8.81 -5.98
N GLU A 21 -7.51 -7.88 -6.80
CA GLU A 21 -7.63 -8.05 -8.25
C GLU A 21 -7.04 -6.86 -9.00
N ARG A 22 -6.58 -7.12 -10.23
CA ARG A 22 -6.13 -6.08 -11.14
C ARG A 22 -7.32 -5.65 -12.01
N PRO A 23 -7.41 -4.40 -12.45
CA PRO A 23 -6.43 -3.33 -12.24
C PRO A 23 -6.53 -2.63 -10.87
N GLU A 24 -7.63 -2.79 -10.16
CA GLU A 24 -7.85 -2.14 -8.88
C GLU A 24 -8.75 -3.00 -7.99
N SER A 25 -8.45 -3.02 -6.69
CA SER A 25 -9.32 -3.65 -5.70
C SER A 25 -9.11 -3.06 -4.32
N GLU A 26 -10.06 -3.31 -3.43
CA GLU A 26 -10.13 -2.64 -2.12
C GLU A 26 -8.95 -2.98 -1.21
N LEU A 27 -8.53 -4.24 -1.14
CA LEU A 27 -7.54 -4.66 -0.14
C LEU A 27 -6.15 -4.12 -0.42
N PRO A 28 -5.58 -4.26 -1.63
CA PRO A 28 -4.29 -3.64 -1.91
C PRO A 28 -4.30 -2.12 -1.75
N ASN A 29 -5.40 -1.45 -2.14
CA ASN A 29 -5.50 -0.01 -1.97
C ASN A 29 -5.57 0.38 -0.49
N LEU A 30 -6.24 -0.40 0.34
CA LEU A 30 -6.27 -0.16 1.79
C LEU A 30 -4.88 -0.33 2.40
N VAL A 31 -4.13 -1.35 1.99
CA VAL A 31 -2.75 -1.55 2.44
C VAL A 31 -1.88 -0.35 2.04
N ALA A 32 -2.03 0.13 0.81
CA ALA A 32 -1.31 1.32 0.34
C ALA A 32 -1.70 2.57 1.13
N ASP A 33 -2.98 2.74 1.49
CA ASP A 33 -3.44 3.81 2.36
C ASP A 33 -2.76 3.77 3.73
N VAL A 34 -2.65 2.57 4.31
CA VAL A 34 -2.01 2.38 5.62
C VAL A 34 -0.54 2.77 5.57
N LEU A 35 0.18 2.38 4.51
CA LEU A 35 1.58 2.78 4.32
C LEU A 35 1.72 4.30 4.18
N ARG A 36 0.86 4.91 3.36
CA ARG A 36 0.87 6.35 3.12
C ARG A 36 0.63 7.14 4.40
N GLU A 37 -0.35 6.72 5.20
CA GLU A 37 -0.68 7.36 6.47
C GLU A 37 0.43 7.16 7.52
N ALA A 38 1.08 5.98 7.53
CA ALA A 38 2.17 5.69 8.46
C ALA A 38 3.36 6.62 8.27
N ALA A 39 3.57 7.14 7.05
CA ALA A 39 4.59 8.15 6.78
C ALA A 39 4.36 9.41 7.62
N GLY A 40 3.13 9.72 7.97
CA GLY A 40 2.80 10.86 8.84
C GLY A 40 3.41 10.74 10.23
N THR A 41 3.41 9.53 10.78
CA THR A 41 4.01 9.27 12.09
C THR A 41 5.53 9.33 12.05
N VAL A 42 6.14 8.88 10.94
CA VAL A 42 7.59 8.78 10.79
C VAL A 42 8.21 10.11 10.36
N ALA A 43 7.61 10.78 9.38
CA ALA A 43 8.18 11.96 8.70
C ALA A 43 7.43 13.27 8.98
N GLY A 44 6.42 13.24 9.84
CA GLY A 44 5.67 14.43 10.23
C GLY A 44 4.51 14.79 9.33
N ARG A 45 4.38 14.14 8.16
CA ARG A 45 3.23 14.27 7.27
C ARG A 45 3.09 12.99 6.44
N LYS A 46 1.86 12.65 6.05
CA LYS A 46 1.66 11.48 5.21
C LYS A 46 2.32 11.67 3.84
N ALA A 47 2.71 10.57 3.20
CA ALA A 47 3.32 10.61 1.89
C ALA A 47 2.31 11.10 0.83
N ASP A 48 2.83 11.62 -0.29
CA ASP A 48 1.99 12.02 -1.42
C ASP A 48 1.30 10.79 -2.03
N VAL A 49 2.03 9.66 -2.08
CA VAL A 49 1.58 8.42 -2.72
C VAL A 49 1.92 7.24 -1.83
N GLY A 50 1.05 6.23 -1.81
CA GLY A 50 1.34 4.91 -1.25
C GLY A 50 1.33 3.88 -2.36
N ILE A 51 2.25 2.93 -2.34
CA ILE A 51 2.34 1.84 -3.33
C ILE A 51 2.63 0.52 -2.63
N ILE A 52 1.86 -0.51 -2.95
CA ILE A 52 2.16 -1.90 -2.61
C ILE A 52 1.95 -2.77 -3.83
N ASN A 53 2.85 -3.70 -4.07
CA ASN A 53 2.71 -4.63 -5.18
C ASN A 53 1.61 -5.64 -4.90
N MET A 54 0.89 -6.04 -5.94
CA MET A 54 -0.21 -7.01 -5.83
C MET A 54 0.29 -8.32 -5.23
N GLY A 55 1.50 -8.76 -5.60
CA GLY A 55 2.12 -9.98 -5.06
C GLY A 55 2.43 -9.93 -3.58
N GLY A 56 2.50 -8.75 -2.98
CA GLY A 56 2.72 -8.58 -1.54
C GLY A 56 1.46 -8.79 -0.70
N VAL A 57 0.28 -8.77 -1.34
CA VAL A 57 -1.01 -9.02 -0.68
C VAL A 57 -1.49 -10.38 -1.18
N ARG A 58 -1.42 -11.41 -0.31
CA ARG A 58 -1.48 -12.81 -0.76
C ARG A 58 -2.87 -13.42 -0.82
N THR A 59 -3.83 -12.83 -0.14
CA THR A 59 -5.20 -13.34 -0.15
C THR A 59 -6.19 -12.21 0.11
N THR A 60 -7.47 -12.54 0.08
CA THR A 60 -8.56 -11.58 0.30
C THR A 60 -8.87 -11.45 1.77
N LEU A 61 -9.62 -10.42 2.15
CA LEU A 61 -10.12 -10.22 3.50
C LEU A 61 -11.64 -10.49 3.48
N ALA A 62 -12.07 -11.46 4.27
CA ALA A 62 -13.47 -11.81 4.35
C ALA A 62 -14.23 -10.84 5.28
N LYS A 63 -15.49 -10.60 4.95
CA LYS A 63 -16.43 -9.91 5.84
C LYS A 63 -16.52 -10.67 7.16
N GLY A 64 -16.59 -9.92 8.26
CA GLY A 64 -16.71 -10.50 9.61
C GLY A 64 -15.49 -10.23 10.46
N SER A 65 -15.28 -11.05 11.47
CA SER A 65 -14.15 -10.91 12.39
C SER A 65 -12.82 -11.09 11.70
N ILE A 66 -11.86 -10.24 12.05
CA ILE A 66 -10.49 -10.30 11.54
C ILE A 66 -9.60 -10.82 12.67
N THR A 67 -8.88 -11.91 12.42
CA THR A 67 -7.95 -12.48 13.38
C THR A 67 -6.51 -12.11 13.04
N VAL A 68 -5.61 -12.29 14.01
CA VAL A 68 -4.17 -12.16 13.78
C VAL A 68 -3.74 -13.08 12.63
N GLY A 69 -4.23 -14.32 12.62
CA GLY A 69 -3.92 -15.29 11.56
C GLY A 69 -4.36 -14.81 10.17
N ASN A 70 -5.51 -14.18 10.06
CA ASN A 70 -5.96 -13.60 8.79
C ASN A 70 -4.94 -12.57 8.26
N ILE A 71 -4.42 -11.71 9.14
CA ILE A 71 -3.45 -10.69 8.73
C ILE A 71 -2.13 -11.33 8.29
N TYR A 72 -1.68 -12.39 8.98
CA TYR A 72 -0.50 -13.15 8.56
C TYR A 72 -0.69 -13.82 7.19
N GLU A 73 -1.89 -14.29 6.88
CA GLU A 73 -2.19 -14.88 5.57
C GLU A 73 -2.20 -13.80 4.46
N ILE A 74 -2.70 -12.62 4.77
CA ILE A 74 -2.77 -11.52 3.80
C ILE A 74 -1.37 -10.94 3.53
N LEU A 75 -0.58 -10.72 4.59
CA LEU A 75 0.72 -10.06 4.54
C LEU A 75 1.78 -10.93 5.23
N PRO A 76 2.19 -12.05 4.61
CA PRO A 76 3.10 -13.01 5.26
C PRO A 76 4.56 -12.60 5.26
N PHE A 77 4.94 -11.59 4.47
CA PHE A 77 6.34 -11.20 4.31
C PHE A 77 6.76 -10.16 5.36
N GLU A 78 8.07 -10.11 5.66
CA GLU A 78 8.65 -9.17 6.62
C GLU A 78 9.04 -7.82 5.98
N ASN A 79 8.40 -7.47 4.87
CA ASN A 79 8.69 -6.21 4.17
C ASN A 79 8.33 -5.01 5.05
N ALA A 80 9.24 -4.04 5.10
CA ALA A 80 9.15 -2.90 6.01
C ALA A 80 9.02 -1.57 5.27
N LEU A 81 8.49 -0.59 5.98
CA LEU A 81 8.17 0.74 5.46
C LEU A 81 9.42 1.47 4.96
N CYS A 82 9.33 1.97 3.73
CA CYS A 82 10.26 2.93 3.14
C CYS A 82 9.49 4.17 2.70
N ILE A 83 10.06 5.34 2.95
CA ILE A 83 9.54 6.60 2.44
C ILE A 83 10.58 7.13 1.47
N LEU A 84 10.23 7.16 0.19
CA LEU A 84 11.14 7.48 -0.91
C LEU A 84 10.78 8.84 -1.51
N THR A 85 11.79 9.62 -1.85
CA THR A 85 11.61 10.94 -2.47
C THR A 85 12.02 10.88 -3.93
N PHE A 86 11.14 11.37 -4.81
CA PHE A 86 11.34 11.35 -6.27
C PHE A 86 11.05 12.71 -6.89
N LYS A 87 11.76 13.02 -7.97
CA LYS A 87 11.30 14.05 -8.91
C LYS A 87 10.05 13.56 -9.64
N GLY A 88 9.20 14.47 -10.06
CA GLY A 88 7.98 14.13 -10.78
C GLY A 88 8.22 13.36 -12.06
N GLU A 89 9.31 13.63 -12.78
CA GLU A 89 9.65 12.85 -13.99
C GLU A 89 9.90 11.38 -13.68
N VAL A 90 10.50 11.07 -12.54
CA VAL A 90 10.70 9.68 -12.10
C VAL A 90 9.38 9.08 -11.65
N LEU A 91 8.58 9.83 -10.91
CA LEU A 91 7.25 9.38 -10.48
C LEU A 91 6.38 9.04 -11.69
N GLN A 92 6.46 9.85 -12.75
CA GLN A 92 5.74 9.57 -14.01
C GLN A 92 6.16 8.21 -14.58
N ARG A 93 7.46 7.89 -14.59
CA ARG A 93 7.95 6.57 -15.05
C ARG A 93 7.43 5.44 -14.18
N ILE A 94 7.38 5.65 -12.86
CA ILE A 94 6.82 4.66 -11.94
C ILE A 94 5.36 4.37 -12.30
N MET A 95 4.57 5.41 -12.56
CA MET A 95 3.16 5.26 -12.92
C MET A 95 3.00 4.50 -14.25
N GLU A 96 3.88 4.77 -15.22
CA GLU A 96 3.90 4.03 -16.49
C GLU A 96 4.24 2.56 -16.28
N GLU A 97 5.17 2.26 -15.39
CA GLU A 97 5.53 0.88 -15.03
C GLU A 97 4.36 0.16 -14.37
N ILE A 98 3.65 0.84 -13.48
CA ILE A 98 2.45 0.30 -12.84
C ILE A 98 1.36 0.02 -13.88
N ALA A 99 1.17 0.92 -14.84
CA ALA A 99 0.19 0.72 -15.91
C ALA A 99 0.52 -0.51 -16.75
N ARG A 100 1.79 -0.74 -17.08
CA ARG A 100 2.22 -1.93 -17.83
C ARG A 100 1.91 -3.23 -17.08
N ARG A 101 1.88 -3.18 -15.76
CA ARG A 101 1.51 -4.32 -14.92
C ARG A 101 -0.01 -4.42 -14.71
N ASN A 102 -0.77 -3.55 -15.33
CA ASN A 102 -2.22 -3.45 -15.20
C ASN A 102 -2.66 -3.12 -13.77
N GLY A 103 -1.91 -2.22 -13.11
CA GLY A 103 -2.25 -1.72 -11.78
C GLY A 103 -1.55 -2.43 -10.64
N GLU A 104 -1.43 -1.74 -9.53
CA GLU A 104 -0.92 -2.24 -8.26
C GLU A 104 -1.78 -1.63 -7.15
N GLY A 105 -1.51 -1.94 -5.87
CA GLY A 105 -2.17 -1.24 -4.78
C GLY A 105 -1.64 0.18 -4.66
N MET A 106 -2.51 1.18 -4.69
CA MET A 106 -2.10 2.58 -4.68
C MET A 106 -2.99 3.43 -3.79
N SER A 107 -2.38 4.49 -3.26
CA SER A 107 -3.06 5.51 -2.45
C SER A 107 -2.61 6.89 -2.90
N GLY A 108 -3.54 7.83 -2.99
CA GLY A 108 -3.26 9.21 -3.41
C GLY A 108 -3.12 9.38 -4.91
N VAL A 109 -3.41 8.35 -5.70
CA VAL A 109 -3.24 8.34 -7.15
C VAL A 109 -4.57 8.03 -7.82
N ARG A 110 -4.87 8.75 -8.89
CA ARG A 110 -5.93 8.40 -9.83
C ARG A 110 -5.29 8.15 -11.19
N MET A 111 -5.55 7.01 -11.79
CA MET A 111 -4.89 6.58 -13.01
C MET A 111 -5.91 6.01 -14.00
N VAL A 112 -5.72 6.28 -15.29
CA VAL A 112 -6.46 5.64 -16.36
C VAL A 112 -5.49 4.81 -17.17
N ILE A 113 -5.74 3.51 -17.25
CA ILE A 113 -4.93 2.54 -17.98
C ILE A 113 -5.73 2.03 -19.18
N SER A 114 -5.11 2.02 -20.38
CA SER A 114 -5.78 1.51 -21.56
C SER A 114 -5.83 -0.03 -21.56
N SER A 115 -6.62 -0.60 -22.47
CA SER A 115 -6.68 -2.05 -22.66
C SER A 115 -5.33 -2.65 -23.10
N LYS A 116 -4.43 -1.80 -23.62
CA LYS A 116 -3.06 -2.20 -24.02
C LYS A 116 -2.06 -1.97 -22.87
N LYS A 117 -2.53 -1.68 -21.66
CA LYS A 117 -1.71 -1.43 -20.48
C LYS A 117 -0.81 -0.20 -20.62
N GLU A 118 -1.30 0.82 -21.32
CA GLU A 118 -0.62 2.10 -21.43
C GLU A 118 -1.27 3.12 -20.49
N LEU A 119 -0.44 3.96 -19.87
CA LEU A 119 -0.93 5.04 -19.01
C LEU A 119 -1.53 6.13 -19.88
N LYS A 120 -2.82 6.42 -19.70
CA LYS A 120 -3.52 7.47 -20.45
C LYS A 120 -3.68 8.75 -19.64
N HIS A 121 -3.79 8.62 -18.31
CA HIS A 121 -3.96 9.77 -17.44
C HIS A 121 -3.50 9.38 -16.02
N VAL A 122 -2.88 10.33 -15.31
CA VAL A 122 -2.51 10.13 -13.91
C VAL A 122 -2.58 11.45 -13.16
N GLU A 123 -3.11 11.40 -11.93
CA GLU A 123 -3.15 12.52 -11.01
C GLU A 123 -2.68 12.05 -9.63
N VAL A 124 -1.97 12.91 -8.94
CA VAL A 124 -1.56 12.71 -7.56
C VAL A 124 -2.25 13.77 -6.72
N ASN A 125 -3.06 13.31 -5.75
CA ASN A 125 -3.88 14.20 -4.89
C ASN A 125 -4.75 15.16 -5.72
N GLY A 126 -5.30 14.66 -6.83
CA GLY A 126 -6.20 15.39 -7.70
C GLY A 126 -5.53 16.36 -8.66
N LYS A 127 -4.20 16.31 -8.78
CA LYS A 127 -3.43 17.22 -9.64
C LYS A 127 -2.50 16.44 -10.57
N PRO A 128 -2.27 16.93 -11.79
CA PRO A 128 -1.28 16.33 -12.68
C PRO A 128 0.11 16.31 -12.04
N ILE A 129 0.92 15.30 -12.41
CA ILE A 129 2.31 15.22 -11.94
C ILE A 129 3.12 16.33 -12.63
N ARG A 130 3.85 17.09 -11.83
CA ARG A 130 4.76 18.12 -12.33
C ARG A 130 6.17 17.56 -12.36
N PRO A 131 6.82 17.49 -13.55
CA PRO A 131 8.12 16.81 -13.70
C PRO A 131 9.21 17.32 -12.77
N GLU A 132 9.25 18.61 -12.49
CA GLU A 132 10.28 19.24 -11.66
C GLU A 132 9.91 19.32 -10.16
N ALA A 133 8.70 18.95 -9.80
CA ALA A 133 8.27 18.92 -8.41
C ALA A 133 8.82 17.68 -7.70
N THR A 134 8.82 17.71 -6.38
CA THR A 134 9.28 16.61 -5.54
C THR A 134 8.09 15.93 -4.87
N TYR A 135 8.09 14.60 -4.88
CA TYR A 135 7.01 13.79 -4.31
C TYR A 135 7.59 12.73 -3.38
N THR A 136 6.82 12.38 -2.34
CA THR A 136 7.16 11.28 -1.45
C THR A 136 6.25 10.09 -1.71
N VAL A 137 6.84 8.89 -1.68
CA VAL A 137 6.14 7.63 -1.88
C VAL A 137 6.41 6.72 -0.67
N ALA A 138 5.34 6.29 -0.02
CA ALA A 138 5.43 5.27 1.03
C ALA A 138 5.26 3.89 0.38
N THR A 139 6.21 3.01 0.59
CA THR A 139 6.20 1.66 0.03
C THR A 139 6.99 0.73 0.95
N VAL A 140 7.41 -0.42 0.44
CA VAL A 140 8.19 -1.39 1.20
C VAL A 140 9.59 -1.56 0.61
N ASP A 141 10.51 -2.05 1.43
CA ASP A 141 11.92 -2.24 1.08
C ASP A 141 12.13 -3.08 -0.19
N TYR A 142 11.35 -4.15 -0.35
CA TYR A 142 11.40 -4.98 -1.55
C TYR A 142 11.22 -4.17 -2.84
N LEU A 143 10.25 -3.24 -2.85
CA LEU A 143 9.97 -2.39 -4.01
C LEU A 143 10.99 -1.25 -4.16
N ALA A 144 11.55 -0.77 -3.05
CA ALA A 144 12.60 0.27 -3.09
C ALA A 144 13.87 -0.22 -3.80
N GLU A 145 14.05 -1.53 -3.90
CA GLU A 145 15.16 -2.13 -4.64
C GLU A 145 14.90 -2.19 -6.15
N GLY A 146 13.74 -1.77 -6.62
CA GLY A 146 13.38 -1.78 -8.03
C GLY A 146 12.82 -3.10 -8.52
N ASN A 147 12.31 -3.91 -7.62
CA ASN A 147 11.77 -5.24 -7.94
C ASN A 147 10.34 -5.17 -8.48
N ASP A 148 9.86 -6.32 -8.91
CA ASP A 148 8.48 -6.59 -9.30
C ASP A 148 7.98 -5.74 -10.46
N GLY A 149 8.86 -5.50 -11.45
CA GLY A 149 8.51 -4.77 -12.66
C GLY A 149 8.41 -3.26 -12.49
N MET A 150 8.89 -2.73 -11.36
CA MET A 150 8.89 -1.29 -11.07
C MET A 150 10.31 -0.79 -10.78
N PRO A 151 11.23 -0.88 -11.76
CA PRO A 151 12.64 -0.51 -11.52
C PRO A 151 12.84 0.95 -11.12
N SER A 152 11.97 1.86 -11.57
CA SER A 152 12.11 3.27 -11.25
C SER A 152 11.88 3.58 -9.77
N LEU A 153 11.25 2.68 -9.00
CA LEU A 153 11.16 2.83 -7.55
C LEU A 153 12.53 2.78 -6.86
N GLY A 154 13.53 2.21 -7.51
CA GLY A 154 14.90 2.23 -7.02
C GLY A 154 15.68 3.51 -7.34
N GLN A 155 15.08 4.47 -8.06
CA GLN A 155 15.75 5.71 -8.51
C GLN A 155 15.36 6.91 -7.65
N PHE A 156 15.27 6.71 -6.34
CA PHE A 156 14.92 7.76 -5.39
C PHE A 156 16.11 8.70 -5.12
N GLU A 157 15.81 9.96 -4.79
CA GLU A 157 16.82 10.95 -4.38
C GLU A 157 17.16 10.83 -2.91
N ASP A 158 16.20 10.40 -2.09
CA ASP A 158 16.34 10.27 -0.64
C ASP A 158 15.40 9.17 -0.15
N SER A 159 15.74 8.58 0.99
CA SER A 159 14.94 7.50 1.56
C SER A 159 14.98 7.52 3.08
N ILE A 160 13.87 7.13 3.69
CA ILE A 160 13.77 6.81 5.11
C ILE A 160 13.36 5.34 5.18
N PHE A 161 14.18 4.50 5.79
CA PHE A 161 13.87 3.09 5.96
C PHE A 161 13.60 2.79 7.44
N ARG A 162 12.48 2.12 7.70
CA ARG A 162 12.06 1.74 9.05
C ARG A 162 11.90 0.23 9.15
N PRO A 163 13.00 -0.50 9.39
CA PRO A 163 12.95 -1.98 9.50
C PRO A 163 12.11 -2.47 10.68
N ASP A 164 11.85 -1.61 11.65
CA ASP A 164 11.00 -1.89 12.80
C ASP A 164 9.51 -1.80 12.49
N LEU A 165 9.12 -1.29 11.30
CA LEU A 165 7.73 -1.11 10.90
C LEU A 165 7.42 -1.95 9.66
N THR A 166 7.08 -3.23 9.87
CA THR A 166 6.66 -4.09 8.77
C THR A 166 5.25 -3.71 8.30
N VAL A 167 4.96 -3.97 7.04
CA VAL A 167 3.62 -3.69 6.49
C VAL A 167 2.54 -4.46 7.26
N ARG A 168 2.84 -5.69 7.68
CA ARG A 168 1.92 -6.50 8.48
C ARG A 168 1.62 -5.85 9.83
N GLN A 169 2.63 -5.36 10.53
CA GLN A 169 2.45 -4.68 11.81
C GLN A 169 1.65 -3.39 11.66
N LEU A 170 1.93 -2.63 10.61
CA LEU A 170 1.21 -1.38 10.34
C LEU A 170 -0.26 -1.66 10.04
N PHE A 171 -0.53 -2.68 9.24
CA PHE A 171 -1.91 -3.06 8.91
C PHE A 171 -2.65 -3.59 10.14
N MET A 172 -2.00 -4.43 10.96
CA MET A 172 -2.57 -4.93 12.20
C MET A 172 -2.91 -3.79 13.17
N HIS A 173 -1.98 -2.85 13.31
CA HIS A 173 -2.19 -1.66 14.16
C HIS A 173 -3.38 -0.83 13.67
N TYR A 174 -3.50 -0.65 12.36
CA TYR A 174 -4.65 0.05 11.77
C TYR A 174 -5.97 -0.64 12.12
N VAL A 175 -6.03 -1.97 11.96
CA VAL A 175 -7.22 -2.75 12.30
C VAL A 175 -7.56 -2.62 13.78
N GLU A 176 -6.57 -2.72 14.65
CA GLU A 176 -6.74 -2.60 16.10
C GLU A 176 -7.22 -1.19 16.49
N GLN A 177 -6.70 -0.15 15.85
CA GLN A 177 -7.15 1.22 16.12
C GLN A 177 -8.60 1.43 15.70
N CYS A 178 -9.00 0.88 14.56
CA CYS A 178 -10.39 0.94 14.12
C CYS A 178 -11.32 0.26 15.15
N ALA A 179 -10.91 -0.92 15.63
CA ALA A 179 -11.67 -1.65 16.65
C ALA A 179 -11.80 -0.86 17.96
N ALA A 180 -10.72 -0.21 18.40
CA ALA A 180 -10.71 0.60 19.61
C ALA A 180 -11.65 1.80 19.52
N GLN A 181 -11.90 2.29 18.30
CA GLN A 181 -12.84 3.39 18.03
C GLN A 181 -14.25 2.88 17.71
N HIS A 182 -14.49 1.57 17.84
CA HIS A 182 -15.76 0.92 17.46
C HIS A 182 -16.14 1.16 16.00
N LYS A 183 -15.13 1.23 15.13
CA LYS A 183 -15.30 1.43 13.70
C LYS A 183 -14.83 0.18 12.95
N PRO A 184 -15.75 -0.60 12.39
CA PRO A 184 -15.33 -1.70 11.52
C PRO A 184 -14.72 -1.17 10.25
N ILE A 185 -13.87 -1.99 9.62
CA ILE A 185 -13.24 -1.64 8.36
C ILE A 185 -14.28 -1.72 7.25
N THR A 186 -14.26 -0.72 6.37
CA THR A 186 -15.12 -0.68 5.21
C THR A 186 -14.32 -0.25 3.99
N SER A 187 -14.90 -0.40 2.80
CA SER A 187 -14.26 0.00 1.56
C SER A 187 -14.08 1.52 1.50
N ARG A 188 -12.92 1.94 0.98
CA ARG A 188 -12.61 3.35 0.73
C ARG A 188 -12.60 3.67 -0.77
N VAL A 189 -12.95 2.69 -1.57
CA VAL A 189 -12.97 2.83 -3.04
C VAL A 189 -14.34 3.32 -3.49
#